data_cc90d44551e3f3ffb5dd93c0151adc60
#
_entry.id   cc90d44551e3f3ffb5dd93c0151adc60
#
_cell.length_a   1.000
_cell.length_b   1.000
_cell.length_c   1.000
_cell.angle_alpha   90.00
_cell.angle_beta   90.00
_cell.angle_gamma   90.00
#
_symmetry.space_group_name_H-M   'P 1'
#
loop_
_entity.id
_entity.type
_entity.pdbx_description
1 polymer ?
#
loop_
_entity_poly.entity_id
_entity_poly.type
_entity_poly.pdbx_seq_one_letter_code
_entity_poly.pdbx_strand_id
1 'polypeptide(L)'
;MANETLEQLGNALEAAQQKIGAVAEEVSEQAYNELVAIRREKLRGLQEAGNDPFELTSYPQADFAAEVKESFVDVPEGEQGRSVCMAGRMMSKRVMGKASFADLRDTTGNIQLYVRRDDVGD
;
A
#
# COMPACT_ATOMS: atom_id res chain seq x y z
N MET A 1 26.95 14.44 51.76
CA MET A 1 27.77 13.88 50.68
C MET A 1 27.06 12.79 49.88
N ALA A 2 26.33 11.86 50.49
CA ALA A 2 25.56 10.85 49.73
C ALA A 2 24.43 11.44 48.83
N ASN A 3 23.82 12.56 49.23
CA ASN A 3 22.76 13.21 48.47
C ASN A 3 23.26 13.89 47.18
N GLU A 4 24.47 14.47 47.19
CA GLU A 4 25.07 15.09 46.00
C GLU A 4 25.39 14.06 44.91
N THR A 5 25.84 12.87 45.30
CA THR A 5 26.15 11.80 44.34
C THR A 5 24.88 11.23 43.66
N LEU A 6 23.79 11.11 44.41
CA LEU A 6 22.49 10.64 43.86
C LEU A 6 21.87 11.69 42.93
N GLU A 7 22.00 12.97 43.24
CA GLU A 7 21.54 14.05 42.38
C GLU A 7 22.33 14.13 41.09
N GLN A 8 23.64 13.96 41.12
CA GLN A 8 24.49 13.90 39.93
C GLN A 8 24.16 12.70 39.05
N LEU A 9 23.88 11.54 39.62
CA LEU A 9 23.45 10.33 38.88
C LEU A 9 22.07 10.53 38.25
N GLY A 10 21.14 11.14 38.95
CA GLY A 10 19.84 11.50 38.44
C GLY A 10 19.91 12.43 37.22
N ASN A 11 20.72 13.49 37.32
CA ASN A 11 20.93 14.43 36.22
C ASN A 11 21.60 13.80 35.02
N ALA A 12 22.58 12.88 35.23
CA ALA A 12 23.23 12.16 34.16
C ALA A 12 22.26 11.20 33.45
N LEU A 13 21.37 10.58 34.22
CA LEU A 13 20.34 9.68 33.65
C LEU A 13 19.32 10.45 32.81
N GLU A 14 18.84 11.58 33.29
CA GLU A 14 17.94 12.47 32.55
C GLU A 14 18.56 12.94 31.23
N ALA A 15 19.81 13.40 31.28
CA ALA A 15 20.55 13.82 30.09
C ALA A 15 20.73 12.67 29.06
N ALA A 16 20.99 11.45 29.55
CA ALA A 16 21.07 10.28 28.68
C ALA A 16 19.72 9.94 28.04
N GLN A 17 18.65 10.01 28.79
CA GLN A 17 17.28 9.79 28.27
C GLN A 17 16.89 10.83 27.23
N GLN A 18 17.23 12.09 27.43
CA GLN A 18 17.00 13.15 26.45
C GLN A 18 17.78 12.93 25.15
N LYS A 19 19.04 12.49 25.23
CA LYS A 19 19.86 12.16 24.08
C LYS A 19 19.29 10.97 23.30
N ILE A 20 18.85 9.94 23.98
CA ILE A 20 18.21 8.76 23.36
C ILE A 20 16.93 9.17 22.65
N GLY A 21 16.10 10.00 23.26
CA GLY A 21 14.88 10.52 22.67
C GLY A 21 15.16 11.33 21.40
N ALA A 22 16.14 12.24 21.44
CA ALA A 22 16.53 13.06 20.29
C ALA A 22 17.07 12.20 19.12
N VAL A 23 17.90 11.19 19.40
CA VAL A 23 18.41 10.25 18.39
C VAL A 23 17.30 9.42 17.78
N ALA A 24 16.37 8.93 18.60
CA ALA A 24 15.22 8.15 18.12
C ALA A 24 14.31 9.00 17.22
N GLU A 25 14.08 10.25 17.58
CA GLU A 25 13.30 11.21 16.79
C GLU A 25 13.98 11.51 15.45
N GLU A 26 15.28 11.76 15.45
CA GLU A 26 16.09 11.97 14.25
C GLU A 26 16.10 10.76 13.30
N VAL A 27 16.27 9.56 13.83
CA VAL A 27 16.19 8.31 13.04
C VAL A 27 14.80 8.11 12.44
N SER A 28 13.75 8.41 13.19
CA SER A 28 12.37 8.33 12.71
C SER A 28 12.11 9.33 11.58
N GLU A 29 12.60 10.56 11.70
CA GLU A 29 12.49 11.57 10.65
C GLU A 29 13.27 11.21 9.40
N GLN A 30 14.49 10.69 9.53
CA GLN A 30 15.28 10.21 8.41
C GLN A 30 14.59 9.07 7.67
N ALA A 31 14.07 8.07 8.37
CA ALA A 31 13.34 6.96 7.77
C ALA A 31 12.08 7.44 7.04
N TYR A 32 11.35 8.37 7.59
CA TYR A 32 10.21 9.01 6.94
C TYR A 32 10.62 9.74 5.67
N ASN A 33 11.68 10.52 5.71
CA ASN A 33 12.20 11.27 4.57
C ASN A 33 12.69 10.35 3.45
N GLU A 34 13.34 9.24 3.77
CA GLU A 34 13.74 8.22 2.80
C GLU A 34 12.54 7.60 2.09
N LEU A 35 11.49 7.24 2.82
CA LEU A 35 10.27 6.69 2.23
C LEU A 35 9.56 7.69 1.31
N VAL A 36 9.52 8.95 1.71
CA VAL A 36 8.96 10.03 0.88
C VAL A 36 9.77 10.22 -0.40
N ALA A 37 11.10 10.20 -0.28
CA ALA A 37 12.00 10.30 -1.43
C ALA A 37 11.80 9.17 -2.45
N ILE A 38 11.68 7.93 -1.96
CA ILE A 38 11.40 6.75 -2.79
C ILE A 38 10.06 6.90 -3.53
N ARG A 39 9.03 7.35 -2.84
CA ARG A 39 7.71 7.57 -3.45
C ARG A 39 7.72 8.66 -4.51
N ARG A 40 8.43 9.75 -4.28
CA ARG A 40 8.62 10.83 -5.26
C ARG A 40 9.38 10.36 -6.48
N GLU A 41 10.41 9.53 -6.31
CA GLU A 41 11.17 8.95 -7.40
C GLU A 41 10.31 8.00 -8.26
N LYS A 42 9.50 7.16 -7.62
CA LYS A 42 8.53 6.31 -8.33
C LYS A 42 7.51 7.12 -9.13
N LEU A 43 7.01 8.20 -8.54
CA LEU A 43 6.10 9.11 -9.23
C LEU A 43 6.77 9.75 -10.44
N ARG A 44 8.00 10.23 -10.30
CA ARG A 44 8.77 10.80 -11.41
C ARG A 44 8.93 9.80 -12.56
N GLY A 45 9.31 8.55 -12.25
CA GLY A 45 9.41 7.49 -13.25
C GLY A 45 8.11 7.24 -13.99
N LEU A 46 6.97 7.25 -13.31
CA LEU A 46 5.66 7.11 -13.94
C LEU A 46 5.32 8.32 -14.83
N GLN A 47 5.62 9.53 -14.39
CA GLN A 47 5.41 10.75 -15.18
C GLN A 47 6.25 10.78 -16.45
N GLU A 48 7.54 10.41 -16.36
CA GLU A 48 8.45 10.31 -17.50
C GLU A 48 8.01 9.25 -18.52
N ALA A 49 7.40 8.17 -18.04
CA ALA A 49 6.81 7.12 -18.88
C ALA A 49 5.46 7.51 -19.51
N GLY A 50 4.92 8.69 -19.21
CA GLY A 50 3.64 9.14 -19.71
C GLY A 50 2.42 8.58 -18.95
N ASN A 51 2.64 8.02 -17.78
CA ASN A 51 1.60 7.40 -16.94
C ASN A 51 1.46 8.12 -15.59
N ASP A 52 1.24 9.43 -15.62
CA ASP A 52 1.08 10.21 -14.39
C ASP A 52 -0.24 9.84 -13.70
N PRO A 53 -0.19 9.23 -12.47
CA PRO A 53 -1.40 8.86 -11.76
C PRO A 53 -2.22 10.05 -11.28
N PHE A 54 -1.65 11.25 -11.18
CA PHE A 54 -2.36 12.47 -10.76
C PHE A 54 -3.15 13.15 -11.89
N GLU A 55 -2.96 12.74 -13.14
CA GLU A 55 -3.82 13.19 -14.24
C GLU A 55 -5.22 12.59 -14.15
N LEU A 56 -5.35 11.40 -13.56
CA LEU A 56 -6.63 10.77 -13.31
C LEU A 56 -7.25 11.33 -12.03
N THR A 57 -8.17 12.25 -12.18
CA THR A 57 -8.86 12.91 -11.05
C THR A 57 -10.16 12.23 -10.66
N SER A 58 -10.69 11.35 -11.50
CA SER A 58 -11.91 10.58 -11.25
C SER A 58 -11.81 9.20 -11.86
N TYR A 59 -12.50 8.24 -11.25
CA TYR A 59 -12.62 6.89 -11.76
C TYR A 59 -14.06 6.41 -11.61
N PRO A 60 -14.70 5.87 -12.67
CA PRO A 60 -16.10 5.47 -12.63
C PRO A 60 -16.28 4.12 -11.93
N GLN A 61 -16.01 4.06 -10.65
CA GLN A 61 -16.22 2.87 -9.85
C GLN A 61 -17.71 2.67 -9.57
N ALA A 62 -18.31 1.69 -10.22
CA ALA A 62 -19.72 1.36 -10.07
C ALA A 62 -19.97 0.16 -9.15
N ASP A 63 -18.97 -0.69 -8.96
CA ASP A 63 -19.09 -1.96 -8.26
C ASP A 63 -18.09 -2.07 -7.11
N PHE A 64 -18.51 -2.73 -6.03
CA PHE A 64 -17.70 -2.96 -4.83
C PHE A 64 -17.55 -4.45 -4.56
N ALA A 65 -16.44 -4.85 -3.94
CA ALA A 65 -16.09 -6.25 -3.72
C ALA A 65 -17.18 -7.05 -3.01
N ALA A 66 -17.77 -6.49 -1.94
CA ALA A 66 -18.83 -7.17 -1.19
C ALA A 66 -20.09 -7.39 -2.04
N GLU A 67 -20.52 -6.39 -2.79
CA GLU A 67 -21.68 -6.47 -3.67
C GLU A 67 -21.50 -7.47 -4.80
N VAL A 68 -20.31 -7.48 -5.40
CA VAL A 68 -19.96 -8.43 -6.47
C VAL A 68 -20.00 -9.86 -5.95
N LYS A 69 -19.48 -10.12 -4.76
CA LYS A 69 -19.50 -11.44 -4.13
C LYS A 69 -20.91 -11.91 -3.80
N GLU A 70 -21.76 -11.01 -3.29
CA GLU A 70 -23.16 -11.32 -2.95
C GLU A 70 -24.03 -11.57 -4.18
N SER A 71 -23.82 -10.77 -5.23
CA SER A 71 -24.59 -10.86 -6.47
C SER A 71 -24.03 -11.85 -7.50
N PHE A 72 -22.97 -12.57 -7.13
CA PHE A 72 -22.35 -13.54 -8.03
C PHE A 72 -23.31 -14.68 -8.37
N VAL A 73 -23.48 -14.91 -9.66
CA VAL A 73 -24.24 -16.03 -10.20
C VAL A 73 -23.30 -16.81 -11.12
N ASP A 74 -23.21 -18.11 -10.88
CA ASP A 74 -22.44 -19.01 -11.73
C ASP A 74 -23.02 -19.01 -13.15
N VAL A 75 -22.13 -18.89 -14.14
CA VAL A 75 -22.48 -18.98 -15.56
C VAL A 75 -21.93 -20.27 -16.15
N PRO A 76 -22.53 -20.81 -17.21
CA PRO A 76 -22.01 -21.99 -17.91
C PRO A 76 -20.58 -21.78 -18.39
N GLU A 77 -19.82 -22.85 -18.48
CA GLU A 77 -18.44 -22.82 -18.97
C GLU A 77 -18.38 -22.23 -20.37
N GLY A 78 -17.47 -21.28 -20.56
CA GLY A 78 -17.30 -20.54 -21.82
C GLY A 78 -18.17 -19.30 -21.99
N GLU A 79 -19.10 -19.04 -21.07
CA GLU A 79 -19.89 -17.80 -21.05
C GLU A 79 -19.25 -16.76 -20.14
N GLN A 80 -19.47 -15.50 -20.47
CA GLN A 80 -19.05 -14.39 -19.61
C GLN A 80 -20.19 -14.00 -18.68
N GLY A 81 -19.84 -13.81 -17.41
CA GLY A 81 -20.76 -13.24 -16.43
C GLY A 81 -20.89 -11.73 -16.58
N ARG A 82 -21.45 -11.10 -15.58
CA ARG A 82 -21.63 -9.66 -15.51
C ARG A 82 -20.27 -8.94 -15.56
N SER A 83 -20.14 -7.91 -16.41
CA SER A 83 -19.01 -6.99 -16.41
C SER A 83 -19.08 -6.05 -15.20
N VAL A 84 -17.97 -5.87 -14.51
CA VAL A 84 -17.86 -5.00 -13.35
C VAL A 84 -16.75 -3.99 -13.51
N CYS A 85 -16.90 -2.83 -12.87
CA CYS A 85 -15.89 -1.77 -12.85
C CYS A 85 -15.53 -1.49 -11.39
N MET A 86 -14.31 -1.86 -11.00
CA MET A 86 -13.84 -1.81 -9.62
C MET A 86 -12.50 -1.12 -9.54
N ALA A 87 -12.23 -0.50 -8.40
CA ALA A 87 -10.94 0.06 -8.06
C ALA A 87 -10.60 -0.28 -6.62
N GLY A 88 -9.33 -0.48 -6.34
CA GLY A 88 -8.85 -0.81 -5.01
C GLY A 88 -7.34 -0.93 -4.95
N ARG A 89 -6.86 -1.41 -3.83
CA ARG A 89 -5.44 -1.66 -3.60
C ARG A 89 -5.11 -3.13 -3.85
N MET A 90 -4.09 -3.37 -4.65
CA MET A 90 -3.54 -4.72 -4.84
C MET A 90 -2.75 -5.13 -3.59
N MET A 91 -3.27 -6.10 -2.84
CA MET A 91 -2.66 -6.59 -1.61
C MET A 91 -1.65 -7.70 -1.86
N SER A 92 -1.89 -8.53 -2.87
CA SER A 92 -0.97 -9.58 -3.29
C SER A 92 -1.06 -9.81 -4.79
N LYS A 93 0.03 -10.31 -5.36
CA LYS A 93 0.11 -10.67 -6.79
C LYS A 93 0.89 -11.97 -6.92
N ARG A 94 0.31 -12.94 -7.61
CA ARG A 94 0.97 -14.21 -7.95
C ARG A 94 0.92 -14.43 -9.44
N VAL A 95 2.08 -14.56 -10.07
CA VAL A 95 2.21 -14.83 -11.49
C VAL A 95 2.53 -16.31 -11.68
N MET A 96 1.69 -17.02 -12.40
CA MET A 96 1.80 -18.45 -12.66
C MET A 96 1.72 -18.71 -14.16
N GLY A 97 2.84 -18.59 -14.88
CA GLY A 97 2.88 -18.76 -16.32
C GLY A 97 2.05 -17.71 -17.07
N LYS A 98 1.03 -18.16 -17.80
CA LYS A 98 0.12 -17.27 -18.57
C LYS A 98 -1.03 -16.71 -17.75
N ALA A 99 -1.20 -17.14 -16.52
CA ALA A 99 -2.25 -16.69 -15.60
C ALA A 99 -1.65 -15.99 -14.40
N SER A 100 -2.35 -14.99 -13.91
CA SER A 100 -1.97 -14.26 -12.69
C SER A 100 -3.18 -14.15 -11.78
N PHE A 101 -2.90 -14.25 -10.48
CA PHE A 101 -3.89 -14.01 -9.43
C PHE A 101 -3.48 -12.78 -8.64
N ALA A 102 -4.44 -11.95 -8.32
CA ALA A 102 -4.24 -10.77 -7.48
C ALA A 102 -5.40 -10.63 -6.51
N ASP A 103 -5.10 -10.17 -5.31
CA ASP A 103 -6.11 -9.81 -4.33
C ASP A 103 -6.27 -8.30 -4.34
N LEU A 104 -7.47 -7.84 -4.70
CA LEU A 104 -7.85 -6.43 -4.71
C LEU A 104 -8.67 -6.12 -3.47
N ARG A 105 -8.28 -5.08 -2.76
CA ARG A 105 -8.99 -4.60 -1.57
C ARG A 105 -9.58 -3.24 -1.84
N ASP A 106 -10.89 -3.14 -1.64
CA ASP A 106 -11.61 -1.86 -1.65
C ASP A 106 -12.16 -1.53 -0.25
N THR A 107 -13.03 -0.54 -0.16
CA THR A 107 -13.64 -0.11 1.11
C THR A 107 -14.59 -1.14 1.73
N THR A 108 -15.07 -2.10 0.95
CA THR A 108 -16.03 -3.13 1.36
C THR A 108 -15.41 -4.49 1.67
N GLY A 109 -14.19 -4.75 1.19
CA GLY A 109 -13.49 -6.01 1.44
C GLY A 109 -12.52 -6.39 0.32
N ASN A 110 -12.16 -7.66 0.31
CA ASN A 110 -11.22 -8.21 -0.66
C ASN A 110 -11.94 -9.06 -1.72
N ILE A 111 -11.41 -9.03 -2.93
CA ILE A 111 -11.84 -9.90 -4.02
C ILE A 111 -10.61 -10.41 -4.77
N GLN A 112 -10.62 -11.69 -5.15
CA GLN A 112 -9.57 -12.27 -5.97
C GLN A 112 -9.81 -11.99 -7.44
N LEU A 113 -8.78 -11.53 -8.14
CA LEU A 113 -8.76 -11.32 -9.57
C LEU A 113 -8.00 -12.45 -10.26
N TYR A 114 -8.55 -12.95 -11.35
CA TYR A 114 -7.90 -13.89 -12.24
C TYR A 114 -7.68 -13.21 -13.59
N VAL A 115 -6.41 -13.09 -13.98
CA VAL A 115 -6.02 -12.40 -15.22
C VAL A 115 -5.25 -13.35 -16.09
N ARG A 116 -5.72 -13.58 -17.31
CA ARG A 116 -5.01 -14.37 -18.31
C ARG A 116 -4.29 -13.45 -19.29
N ARG A 117 -3.05 -13.80 -19.61
CA ARG A 117 -2.25 -13.07 -20.59
C ARG A 117 -2.93 -13.00 -21.96
N ASP A 118 -3.59 -14.07 -22.38
CA ASP A 118 -4.29 -14.14 -23.67
C ASP A 118 -5.47 -13.16 -23.76
N ASP A 119 -6.05 -12.74 -22.61
CA ASP A 119 -7.18 -11.83 -22.57
C ASP A 119 -6.76 -10.36 -22.51
N VAL A 120 -5.63 -10.05 -21.85
CA VAL A 120 -5.19 -8.68 -21.57
C VAL A 120 -3.94 -8.24 -22.37
N GLY A 121 -3.24 -9.19 -22.97
CA GLY A 121 -1.97 -8.95 -23.64
C GLY A 121 -0.76 -8.95 -22.68
N ASP A 122 0.37 -8.60 -23.21
CA ASP A 122 1.63 -8.54 -22.45
C ASP A 122 1.79 -7.28 -21.60
#